data_2dd66ee0626ba8f925c2586f50c1c138
#
_entry.id   2dd66ee0626ba8f925c2586f50c1c138
#
_cell.length_a   1.000
_cell.length_b   1.000
_cell.length_c   1.000
_cell.angle_alpha   90.00
_cell.angle_beta   90.00
_cell.angle_gamma   90.00
#
_symmetry.space_group_name_H-M   'P 1'
#
loop_
_entity.id
_entity.type
_entity.pdbx_description
1 polymer ?
#
loop_
_entity_poly.entity_id
_entity_poly.type
_entity_poly.pdbx_seq_one_letter_code
_entity_poly.pdbx_strand_id
1 'polypeptide(L)'
;MIKFNINDIEVEVEPGCTVLEAARQYGIEIPTLCYHEAVTPSGACRLCMVELKDGDWSKLVASCIYPVAEGINIYTETERVQNVRNWIFQMLLAQCPGSMEIKKLAEKYGVTSTRFAIQNQDEECMVCGLCTRACEEIVGLSAISMVDRGVYKTIGSPFVQPTEVCVACGCCVTICPTGAMRSRIDTVRSTPPVTLTPLAL
;
A
#
# COMPACT_ATOMS: atom_id res chain seq x y z
N MET A 1 -26.39 -3.92 -12.05
CA MET A 1 -25.07 -4.50 -12.40
C MET A 1 -24.44 -3.60 -13.44
N ILE A 2 -23.15 -3.35 -13.39
CA ILE A 2 -22.37 -2.56 -14.36
C ILE A 2 -21.52 -3.54 -15.17
N LYS A 3 -21.58 -3.44 -16.51
CA LYS A 3 -20.82 -4.27 -17.44
C LYS A 3 -19.69 -3.50 -18.06
N PHE A 4 -18.50 -4.07 -18.05
CA PHE A 4 -17.31 -3.49 -18.66
C PHE A 4 -16.26 -4.58 -18.95
N ASN A 5 -15.13 -4.22 -19.54
CA ASN A 5 -14.10 -5.21 -19.91
C ASN A 5 -12.82 -5.00 -19.10
N ILE A 6 -12.23 -6.12 -18.65
CA ILE A 6 -10.86 -6.18 -18.12
C ILE A 6 -10.07 -7.18 -18.93
N ASN A 7 -9.02 -6.74 -19.63
CA ASN A 7 -8.20 -7.57 -20.54
C ASN A 7 -9.05 -8.37 -21.53
N ASP A 8 -10.03 -7.68 -22.14
CA ASP A 8 -11.00 -8.24 -23.12
C ASP A 8 -11.96 -9.31 -22.53
N ILE A 9 -12.00 -9.47 -21.20
CA ILE A 9 -12.97 -10.31 -20.50
C ILE A 9 -14.12 -9.41 -20.05
N GLU A 10 -15.36 -9.73 -20.47
CA GLU A 10 -16.54 -9.04 -19.96
C GLU A 10 -16.77 -9.39 -18.50
N VAL A 11 -16.88 -8.38 -17.66
CA VAL A 11 -17.11 -8.50 -16.21
C VAL A 11 -18.38 -7.73 -15.83
N GLU A 12 -19.13 -8.27 -14.87
CA GLU A 12 -20.37 -7.69 -14.37
C GLU A 12 -20.32 -7.58 -12.85
N VAL A 13 -20.42 -6.36 -12.31
CA VAL A 13 -20.30 -6.10 -10.87
C VAL A 13 -21.35 -5.13 -10.37
N GLU A 14 -21.53 -5.03 -9.06
CA GLU A 14 -22.44 -4.07 -8.48
C GLU A 14 -21.93 -2.62 -8.61
N PRO A 15 -22.84 -1.63 -8.71
CA PRO A 15 -22.46 -0.21 -8.65
C PRO A 15 -21.73 0.12 -7.35
N GLY A 16 -20.71 0.99 -7.46
CA GLY A 16 -19.93 1.45 -6.30
C GLY A 16 -18.61 0.71 -6.09
N CYS A 17 -18.39 -0.43 -6.78
CA CYS A 17 -17.10 -1.10 -6.77
C CYS A 17 -16.02 -0.28 -7.47
N THR A 18 -14.78 -0.49 -7.06
CA THR A 18 -13.60 -0.03 -7.78
C THR A 18 -13.14 -1.06 -8.82
N VAL A 19 -12.36 -0.63 -9.80
CA VAL A 19 -11.76 -1.52 -10.81
C VAL A 19 -10.91 -2.62 -10.16
N LEU A 20 -10.21 -2.32 -9.06
CA LEU A 20 -9.42 -3.31 -8.31
C LEU A 20 -10.31 -4.39 -7.68
N GLU A 21 -11.40 -3.99 -7.05
CA GLU A 21 -12.34 -4.92 -6.42
C GLU A 21 -12.99 -5.82 -7.47
N ALA A 22 -13.41 -5.25 -8.60
CA ALA A 22 -13.92 -6.01 -9.73
C ALA A 22 -12.86 -7.02 -10.25
N ALA A 23 -11.63 -6.58 -10.49
CA ALA A 23 -10.55 -7.45 -10.95
C ALA A 23 -10.33 -8.65 -10.00
N ARG A 24 -10.33 -8.40 -8.68
CA ARG A 24 -10.18 -9.45 -7.66
C ARG A 24 -11.32 -10.46 -7.67
N GLN A 25 -12.58 -10.03 -7.88
CA GLN A 25 -13.73 -10.93 -7.99
C GLN A 25 -13.59 -11.91 -9.16
N TYR A 26 -12.94 -11.50 -10.23
CA TYR A 26 -12.68 -12.33 -11.42
C TYR A 26 -11.30 -12.98 -11.44
N GLY A 27 -10.55 -12.95 -10.33
CA GLY A 27 -9.24 -13.58 -10.22
C GLY A 27 -8.13 -12.90 -11.01
N ILE A 28 -8.33 -11.67 -11.45
CA ILE A 28 -7.33 -10.88 -12.19
C ILE A 28 -6.42 -10.18 -11.17
N GLU A 29 -5.13 -10.56 -11.19
CA GLU A 29 -4.16 -10.01 -10.25
C GLU A 29 -3.70 -8.61 -10.66
N ILE A 30 -3.86 -7.64 -9.75
CA ILE A 30 -3.30 -6.30 -9.86
C ILE A 30 -2.50 -6.02 -8.59
N PRO A 31 -1.19 -5.68 -8.66
CA PRO A 31 -0.36 -5.50 -7.49
C PRO A 31 -0.79 -4.28 -6.66
N THR A 32 -0.80 -4.44 -5.35
CA THR A 32 -1.13 -3.37 -4.40
C THR A 32 -0.26 -3.47 -3.16
N LEU A 33 0.04 -2.32 -2.53
CA LEU A 33 0.66 -2.26 -1.20
C LEU A 33 -0.14 -1.38 -0.23
N CYS A 34 -0.75 -0.28 -0.70
CA CYS A 34 -1.47 0.66 0.16
C CYS A 34 -2.99 0.42 0.22
N TYR A 35 -3.46 -0.71 -0.31
CA TYR A 35 -4.88 -1.08 -0.29
C TYR A 35 -5.14 -2.20 0.71
N HIS A 36 -6.19 -2.02 1.49
CA HIS A 36 -6.77 -3.05 2.33
C HIS A 36 -8.29 -2.83 2.38
N GLU A 37 -9.07 -3.91 2.30
CA GLU A 37 -10.54 -3.86 2.22
C GLU A 37 -11.22 -3.21 3.44
N ALA A 38 -10.58 -3.30 4.61
CA ALA A 38 -11.11 -2.78 5.86
C ALA A 38 -10.96 -1.27 6.06
N VAL A 39 -10.28 -0.56 5.15
CA VAL A 39 -10.05 0.90 5.27
C VAL A 39 -10.22 1.59 3.92
N THR A 40 -10.60 2.86 3.96
CA THR A 40 -10.80 3.68 2.76
C THR A 40 -9.54 3.69 1.86
N PRO A 41 -9.65 3.38 0.56
CA PRO A 41 -8.53 3.38 -0.36
C PRO A 41 -7.91 4.78 -0.53
N SER A 42 -6.57 4.88 -0.52
CA SER A 42 -5.86 6.17 -0.66
C SER A 42 -5.15 6.36 -2.02
N GLY A 43 -4.93 5.28 -2.76
CA GLY A 43 -4.19 5.34 -4.03
C GLY A 43 -2.73 5.80 -3.90
N ALA A 44 -2.10 5.70 -2.73
CA ALA A 44 -0.79 6.28 -2.44
C ALA A 44 0.36 5.61 -3.20
N CYS A 45 0.43 4.27 -3.22
CA CYS A 45 1.59 3.55 -3.77
C CYS A 45 1.64 3.50 -5.31
N ARG A 46 0.53 3.71 -5.98
CA ARG A 46 0.41 3.67 -7.46
C ARG A 46 0.77 2.33 -8.13
N LEU A 47 1.01 1.26 -7.41
CA LEU A 47 1.28 -0.05 -8.01
C LEU A 47 0.08 -0.61 -8.77
N CYS A 48 -1.13 -0.27 -8.33
CA CYS A 48 -2.39 -0.70 -8.94
C CYS A 48 -2.76 0.05 -10.23
N MET A 49 -1.78 0.73 -10.87
CA MET A 49 -2.06 1.42 -12.14
C MET A 49 -2.50 0.43 -13.22
N VAL A 50 -3.54 0.82 -13.94
CA VAL A 50 -4.09 0.13 -15.12
C VAL A 50 -4.33 1.15 -16.22
N GLU A 51 -4.43 0.70 -17.47
CA GLU A 51 -4.75 1.54 -18.60
C GLU A 51 -6.24 1.44 -18.93
N LEU A 52 -6.92 2.57 -18.89
CA LEU A 52 -8.28 2.71 -19.41
C LEU A 52 -8.19 3.17 -20.86
N LYS A 53 -8.86 2.46 -21.77
CA LYS A 53 -8.93 2.79 -23.20
C LYS A 53 -10.36 3.06 -23.63
N ASP A 54 -10.51 4.08 -24.47
CA ASP A 54 -11.77 4.43 -25.13
C ASP A 54 -11.44 4.92 -26.54
N GLY A 55 -11.63 4.04 -27.54
CA GLY A 55 -11.18 4.27 -28.91
C GLY A 55 -9.66 4.53 -28.96
N ASP A 56 -9.28 5.64 -29.59
CA ASP A 56 -7.87 6.06 -29.70
C ASP A 56 -7.32 6.75 -28.44
N TRP A 57 -8.18 7.03 -27.46
CA TRP A 57 -7.79 7.70 -26.24
C TRP A 57 -7.49 6.70 -25.12
N SER A 58 -6.42 6.96 -24.36
CA SER A 58 -6.11 6.16 -23.20
C SER A 58 -5.52 6.99 -22.05
N LYS A 59 -5.78 6.53 -20.83
CA LYS A 59 -5.15 7.09 -19.62
C LYS A 59 -4.79 6.01 -18.61
N LEU A 60 -3.80 6.30 -17.79
CA LEU A 60 -3.45 5.48 -16.63
C LEU A 60 -4.28 5.93 -15.43
N VAL A 61 -4.92 4.97 -14.76
CA VAL A 61 -5.72 5.20 -13.55
C VAL A 61 -5.28 4.25 -12.42
N ALA A 62 -5.45 4.69 -11.19
CA ALA A 62 -5.21 3.82 -10.03
C ALA A 62 -6.47 3.00 -9.76
N SER A 63 -6.43 1.71 -10.06
CA SER A 63 -7.60 0.82 -9.99
C SER A 63 -8.25 0.76 -8.61
N CYS A 64 -7.48 0.94 -7.54
CA CYS A 64 -8.00 0.87 -6.16
C CYS A 64 -8.91 2.05 -5.75
N ILE A 65 -8.92 3.13 -6.51
CA ILE A 65 -9.75 4.31 -6.27
C ILE A 65 -10.60 4.71 -7.49
N TYR A 66 -10.43 4.02 -8.61
CA TYR A 66 -11.18 4.33 -9.83
C TYR A 66 -12.49 3.54 -9.83
N PRO A 67 -13.66 4.22 -9.83
CA PRO A 67 -14.95 3.55 -9.84
C PRO A 67 -15.19 2.87 -11.19
N VAL A 68 -15.88 1.74 -11.17
CA VAL A 68 -16.35 1.08 -12.39
C VAL A 68 -17.44 1.92 -13.07
N ALA A 69 -17.49 1.87 -14.40
CA ALA A 69 -18.52 2.51 -15.22
C ALA A 69 -18.86 1.62 -16.40
N GLU A 70 -20.07 1.80 -16.92
CA GLU A 70 -20.57 1.01 -18.05
C GLU A 70 -19.70 1.17 -19.28
N GLY A 71 -19.33 0.05 -19.90
CA GLY A 71 -18.64 0.00 -21.19
C GLY A 71 -17.17 0.41 -21.20
N ILE A 72 -16.55 0.69 -20.05
CA ILE A 72 -15.11 1.00 -20.01
C ILE A 72 -14.26 -0.22 -20.33
N ASN A 73 -13.10 0.01 -20.96
CA ASN A 73 -12.12 -1.05 -21.25
C ASN A 73 -10.86 -0.82 -20.44
N ILE A 74 -10.53 -1.78 -19.57
CA ILE A 74 -9.38 -1.74 -18.66
C ILE A 74 -8.36 -2.78 -19.08
N TYR A 75 -7.11 -2.38 -19.17
CA TYR A 75 -5.98 -3.26 -19.47
C TYR A 75 -4.96 -3.21 -18.33
N THR A 76 -4.59 -4.39 -17.82
CA THR A 76 -3.73 -4.52 -16.64
C THR A 76 -2.26 -4.73 -16.96
N GLU A 77 -1.92 -5.14 -18.20
CA GLU A 77 -0.57 -5.61 -18.59
C GLU A 77 -0.06 -4.96 -19.89
N THR A 78 -0.52 -3.76 -20.26
CA THR A 78 0.06 -3.05 -21.41
C THR A 78 1.50 -2.65 -21.12
N GLU A 79 2.30 -2.44 -22.18
CA GLU A 79 3.68 -1.94 -22.04
C GLU A 79 3.73 -0.66 -21.21
N ARG A 80 2.76 0.24 -21.38
CA ARG A 80 2.67 1.48 -20.63
C ARG A 80 2.46 1.23 -19.13
N VAL A 81 1.61 0.27 -18.78
CA VAL A 81 1.36 -0.14 -17.39
C VAL A 81 2.61 -0.78 -16.79
N GLN A 82 3.25 -1.70 -17.51
CA GLN A 82 4.47 -2.38 -17.06
C GLN A 82 5.62 -1.38 -16.84
N ASN A 83 5.81 -0.43 -17.74
CA ASN A 83 6.81 0.61 -17.62
C ASN A 83 6.60 1.47 -16.35
N VAL A 84 5.35 1.87 -16.07
CA VAL A 84 5.03 2.64 -14.87
C VAL A 84 5.24 1.83 -13.60
N ARG A 85 4.82 0.55 -13.57
CA ARG A 85 5.06 -0.33 -12.42
C ARG A 85 6.54 -0.55 -12.16
N ASN A 86 7.32 -0.74 -13.21
CA ASN A 86 8.78 -0.88 -13.12
C ASN A 86 9.41 0.36 -12.45
N TRP A 87 9.04 1.57 -12.89
CA TRP A 87 9.48 2.81 -12.26
C TRP A 87 9.09 2.90 -10.78
N ILE A 88 7.86 2.53 -10.45
CA ILE A 88 7.36 2.57 -9.07
C ILE A 88 8.13 1.57 -8.20
N PHE A 89 8.36 0.36 -8.68
CA PHE A 89 9.17 -0.63 -7.94
C PHE A 89 10.60 -0.14 -7.70
N GLN A 90 11.25 0.47 -8.70
CA GLN A 90 12.57 1.05 -8.52
C GLN A 90 12.57 2.16 -7.46
N MET A 91 11.57 3.04 -7.44
CA MET A 91 11.44 4.07 -6.40
C MET A 91 11.19 3.45 -5.02
N LEU A 92 10.33 2.43 -4.90
CA LEU A 92 10.08 1.72 -3.65
C LEU A 92 11.31 0.99 -3.13
N LEU A 93 12.09 0.35 -4.00
CA LEU A 93 13.37 -0.29 -3.64
C LEU A 93 14.40 0.72 -3.15
N ALA A 94 14.37 1.96 -3.64
CA ALA A 94 15.24 3.04 -3.15
C ALA A 94 14.75 3.63 -1.83
N GLN A 95 13.44 3.76 -1.66
CA GLN A 95 12.82 4.33 -0.46
C GLN A 95 12.85 3.36 0.72
N CYS A 96 12.58 2.06 0.48
CA CYS A 96 12.43 1.04 1.51
C CYS A 96 13.33 -0.17 1.23
N PRO A 97 14.65 0.01 1.16
CA PRO A 97 15.57 -1.08 0.82
C PRO A 97 15.67 -2.14 1.93
N GLY A 98 15.22 -1.84 3.15
CA GLY A 98 15.11 -2.79 4.25
C GLY A 98 13.95 -3.78 4.12
N SER A 99 12.87 -3.43 3.39
CA SER A 99 11.67 -4.26 3.31
C SER A 99 11.86 -5.48 2.40
N MET A 100 11.76 -6.66 2.99
CA MET A 100 11.80 -7.93 2.25
C MET A 100 10.53 -8.15 1.41
N GLU A 101 9.40 -7.65 1.87
CA GLU A 101 8.11 -7.75 1.18
C GLU A 101 8.12 -6.95 -0.14
N ILE A 102 8.69 -5.73 -0.12
CA ILE A 102 8.87 -4.94 -1.34
C ILE A 102 9.84 -5.63 -2.30
N LYS A 103 10.96 -6.16 -1.81
CA LYS A 103 11.94 -6.89 -2.65
C LYS A 103 11.31 -8.09 -3.34
N LYS A 104 10.62 -8.96 -2.59
CA LYS A 104 9.92 -10.13 -3.14
C LYS A 104 8.86 -9.73 -4.18
N LEU A 105 8.08 -8.69 -3.87
CA LEU A 105 7.06 -8.22 -4.80
C LEU A 105 7.69 -7.64 -6.07
N ALA A 106 8.73 -6.82 -5.96
CA ALA A 106 9.44 -6.25 -7.10
C ALA A 106 10.08 -7.34 -7.98
N GLU A 107 10.70 -8.35 -7.37
CA GLU A 107 11.27 -9.51 -8.06
C GLU A 107 10.23 -10.28 -8.86
N LYS A 108 9.02 -10.49 -8.32
CA LYS A 108 7.89 -11.10 -9.04
C LYS A 108 7.55 -10.36 -10.34
N TYR A 109 7.77 -9.04 -10.38
CA TYR A 109 7.56 -8.18 -11.55
C TYR A 109 8.85 -7.90 -12.33
N GLY A 110 9.93 -8.68 -12.09
CA GLY A 110 11.19 -8.59 -12.83
C GLY A 110 12.08 -7.40 -12.46
N VAL A 111 11.83 -6.74 -11.31
CA VAL A 111 12.62 -5.59 -10.85
C VAL A 111 13.46 -5.98 -9.65
N THR A 112 14.76 -6.17 -9.84
CA THR A 112 15.70 -6.62 -8.80
C THR A 112 16.63 -5.52 -8.29
N SER A 113 16.65 -4.36 -8.94
CA SER A 113 17.55 -3.26 -8.61
C SER A 113 16.90 -1.92 -8.86
N THR A 114 17.47 -0.87 -8.29
CA THR A 114 17.05 0.50 -8.49
C THR A 114 18.21 1.35 -9.01
N ARG A 115 17.91 2.33 -9.87
CA ARG A 115 18.86 3.37 -10.31
C ARG A 115 18.84 4.61 -9.43
N PHE A 116 17.92 4.68 -8.49
CA PHE A 116 17.79 5.82 -7.58
C PHE A 116 18.74 5.67 -6.39
N ALA A 117 19.21 6.79 -5.87
CA ALA A 117 20.06 6.81 -4.69
C ALA A 117 19.30 6.35 -3.45
N ILE A 118 19.90 5.45 -2.68
CA ILE A 118 19.38 4.96 -1.41
C ILE A 118 19.99 5.82 -0.30
N GLN A 119 19.15 6.44 0.51
CA GLN A 119 19.58 7.30 1.61
C GLN A 119 19.76 6.54 2.92
N ASN A 120 18.86 5.60 3.21
CA ASN A 120 18.87 4.77 4.41
C ASN A 120 18.65 3.31 4.03
N GLN A 121 19.65 2.45 4.25
CA GLN A 121 19.62 1.03 3.87
C GLN A 121 18.65 0.21 4.74
N ASP A 122 18.35 0.68 5.93
CA ASP A 122 17.49 -0.02 6.89
C ASP A 122 16.02 0.44 6.85
N GLU A 123 15.70 1.41 5.95
CA GLU A 123 14.33 1.91 5.85
C GLU A 123 13.38 0.85 5.30
N GLU A 124 12.28 0.63 6.02
CA GLU A 124 11.24 -0.32 5.64
C GLU A 124 9.89 0.36 5.36
N CYS A 125 9.69 1.58 5.86
CA CYS A 125 8.41 2.27 5.77
C CYS A 125 8.24 3.03 4.45
N MET A 126 7.27 2.61 3.63
CA MET A 126 6.90 3.30 2.39
C MET A 126 5.92 4.46 2.58
N VAL A 127 5.58 4.80 3.80
CA VAL A 127 4.64 5.90 4.16
C VAL A 127 3.27 5.78 3.45
N CYS A 128 2.73 4.55 3.35
CA CYS A 128 1.45 4.29 2.67
C CYS A 128 0.21 4.73 3.46
N GLY A 129 0.35 4.94 4.78
CA GLY A 129 -0.71 5.37 5.66
C GLY A 129 -1.78 4.32 5.99
N LEU A 130 -1.57 3.03 5.70
CA LEU A 130 -2.50 1.98 6.12
C LEU A 130 -2.63 1.93 7.65
N CYS A 131 -1.51 2.01 8.38
CA CYS A 131 -1.49 1.98 9.83
C CYS A 131 -2.24 3.16 10.47
N THR A 132 -2.12 4.36 9.90
CA THR A 132 -2.84 5.55 10.40
C THR A 132 -4.34 5.45 10.14
N ARG A 133 -4.74 5.02 8.93
CA ARG A 133 -6.15 4.79 8.60
C ARG A 133 -6.76 3.67 9.44
N ALA A 134 -6.03 2.58 9.68
CA ALA A 134 -6.54 1.52 10.57
C ALA A 134 -6.74 2.04 12.01
N CYS A 135 -5.84 2.89 12.50
CA CYS A 135 -5.99 3.50 13.81
C CYS A 135 -7.19 4.46 13.88
N GLU A 136 -7.48 5.18 12.81
CA GLU A 136 -8.58 6.13 12.71
C GLU A 136 -9.91 5.42 12.42
N GLU A 137 -9.98 4.63 11.33
CA GLU A 137 -11.24 4.11 10.79
C GLU A 137 -11.72 2.84 11.50
N ILE A 138 -10.80 1.97 11.94
CA ILE A 138 -11.15 0.70 12.60
C ILE A 138 -11.16 0.87 14.13
N VAL A 139 -10.10 1.47 14.68
CA VAL A 139 -9.94 1.60 16.14
C VAL A 139 -10.61 2.86 16.69
N GLY A 140 -10.72 3.92 15.88
CA GLY A 140 -11.35 5.19 16.27
C GLY A 140 -10.50 6.10 17.14
N LEU A 141 -9.18 5.83 17.27
CA LEU A 141 -8.34 6.53 18.23
C LEU A 141 -7.39 7.56 17.63
N SER A 142 -7.00 7.41 16.34
CA SER A 142 -6.03 8.29 15.67
C SER A 142 -4.73 8.51 16.48
N ALA A 143 -4.29 7.50 17.22
CA ALA A 143 -3.11 7.56 18.09
C ALA A 143 -1.80 7.79 17.32
N ILE A 144 -1.78 7.46 16.02
CA ILE A 144 -0.70 7.71 15.08
C ILE A 144 -1.25 8.40 13.84
N SER A 145 -0.45 9.28 13.26
CA SER A 145 -0.82 10.02 12.05
C SER A 145 0.38 10.17 11.12
N MET A 146 0.12 10.69 9.92
CA MET A 146 1.21 11.17 9.07
C MET A 146 1.69 12.52 9.58
N VAL A 147 2.98 12.63 9.84
CA VAL A 147 3.65 13.86 10.27
C VAL A 147 4.61 14.35 9.18
N ASP A 148 4.88 15.64 9.18
CA ASP A 148 5.69 16.31 8.18
C ASP A 148 5.16 16.20 6.74
N ARG A 149 5.96 16.64 5.77
CA ARG A 149 5.59 16.68 4.36
C ARG A 149 6.80 16.47 3.44
N GLY A 150 6.52 16.19 2.17
CA GLY A 150 7.55 15.96 1.16
C GLY A 150 8.42 14.76 1.52
N VAL A 151 9.71 14.91 1.42
CA VAL A 151 10.70 13.85 1.69
C VAL A 151 10.86 13.53 3.17
N TYR A 152 10.38 14.41 4.06
CA TYR A 152 10.42 14.20 5.52
C TYR A 152 9.15 13.58 6.06
N LYS A 153 8.15 13.32 5.21
CA LYS A 153 6.89 12.70 5.62
C LYS A 153 7.13 11.35 6.25
N THR A 154 6.62 11.14 7.46
CA THR A 154 6.76 9.90 8.22
C THR A 154 5.47 9.57 8.98
N ILE A 155 5.46 8.43 9.64
CA ILE A 155 4.40 8.02 10.56
C ILE A 155 4.87 8.30 11.98
N GLY A 156 4.07 9.01 12.74
CA GLY A 156 4.42 9.35 14.11
C GLY A 156 3.22 9.56 15.02
N SER A 157 3.49 9.65 16.30
CA SER A 157 2.57 10.13 17.32
C SER A 157 2.73 11.64 17.49
N PRO A 158 1.75 12.34 18.12
CA PRO A 158 1.86 13.77 18.40
C PRO A 158 3.15 14.07 19.17
N PHE A 159 3.88 15.10 18.72
CA PHE A 159 5.15 15.56 19.32
C PHE A 159 6.24 14.48 19.44
N VAL A 160 6.16 13.41 18.62
CA VAL A 160 7.13 12.28 18.61
C VAL A 160 7.23 11.58 19.99
N GLN A 161 6.18 11.66 20.79
CA GLN A 161 6.12 11.01 22.10
C GLN A 161 5.09 9.89 22.12
N PRO A 162 5.27 8.86 22.96
CA PRO A 162 4.24 7.86 23.17
C PRO A 162 2.92 8.54 23.56
N THR A 163 1.83 8.16 22.90
CA THR A 163 0.53 8.72 23.18
C THR A 163 -0.23 7.82 24.16
N GLU A 164 -0.82 8.42 25.19
CA GLU A 164 -1.68 7.72 26.17
C GLU A 164 -2.97 7.18 25.52
N VAL A 165 -3.32 7.69 24.34
CA VAL A 165 -4.51 7.24 23.57
C VAL A 165 -4.29 5.85 22.95
N CYS A 166 -3.06 5.39 22.79
CA CYS A 166 -2.76 4.11 22.17
C CYS A 166 -3.09 2.94 23.13
N VAL A 167 -4.07 2.12 22.75
CA VAL A 167 -4.49 0.92 23.51
C VAL A 167 -3.71 -0.35 23.14
N ALA A 168 -2.64 -0.23 22.37
CA ALA A 168 -1.79 -1.35 21.94
C ALA A 168 -2.54 -2.51 21.24
N CYS A 169 -3.59 -2.21 20.47
CA CYS A 169 -4.44 -3.22 19.82
C CYS A 169 -3.75 -4.02 18.69
N GLY A 170 -2.60 -3.55 18.17
CA GLY A 170 -1.85 -4.23 17.11
C GLY A 170 -2.38 -4.06 15.69
N CYS A 171 -3.51 -3.39 15.46
CA CYS A 171 -4.07 -3.21 14.11
C CYS A 171 -3.08 -2.58 13.12
N CYS A 172 -2.30 -1.59 13.56
CA CYS A 172 -1.28 -0.94 12.73
C CYS A 172 -0.13 -1.89 12.34
N VAL A 173 0.20 -2.86 13.19
CA VAL A 173 1.22 -3.90 12.92
C VAL A 173 0.68 -4.90 11.91
N THR A 174 -0.53 -5.40 12.12
CA THR A 174 -1.15 -6.42 11.26
C THR A 174 -1.38 -5.92 9.84
N ILE A 175 -1.80 -4.65 9.68
CA ILE A 175 -2.13 -4.08 8.36
C ILE A 175 -0.90 -3.59 7.59
N CYS A 176 0.28 -3.54 8.22
CA CYS A 176 1.49 -2.98 7.59
C CYS A 176 2.00 -3.89 6.46
N PRO A 177 2.00 -3.43 5.18
CA PRO A 177 2.35 -4.27 4.04
C PRO A 177 3.86 -4.51 3.90
N THR A 178 4.68 -3.77 4.63
CA THR A 178 6.15 -3.84 4.55
C THR A 178 6.79 -4.41 5.81
N GLY A 179 5.99 -4.67 6.87
CA GLY A 179 6.50 -5.10 8.16
C GLY A 179 7.23 -4.02 8.97
N ALA A 180 7.23 -2.76 8.50
CA ALA A 180 7.89 -1.65 9.20
C ALA A 180 7.29 -1.33 10.57
N MET A 181 5.97 -1.58 10.74
CA MET A 181 5.32 -1.46 12.05
C MET A 181 5.46 -2.77 12.82
N ARG A 182 6.13 -2.70 13.98
CA ARG A 182 6.37 -3.87 14.84
C ARG A 182 5.81 -3.63 16.23
N SER A 183 5.31 -4.70 16.86
CA SER A 183 4.96 -4.65 18.27
C SER A 183 6.23 -4.68 19.14
N ARG A 184 6.17 -4.11 20.34
CA ARG A 184 7.26 -4.26 21.31
C ARG A 184 7.54 -5.73 21.66
N ILE A 185 6.53 -6.58 21.61
CA ILE A 185 6.65 -8.03 21.88
C ILE A 185 7.50 -8.69 20.79
N ASP A 186 7.31 -8.31 19.53
CA ASP A 186 8.10 -8.88 18.42
C ASP A 186 9.56 -8.43 18.50
N THR A 187 9.81 -7.19 18.91
CA THR A 187 11.17 -6.66 19.10
C THR A 187 11.90 -7.39 20.22
N VAL A 188 11.19 -7.73 21.30
CA VAL A 188 11.78 -8.48 22.44
C VAL A 188 12.09 -9.94 22.07
N ARG A 189 11.31 -10.55 21.18
CA ARG A 189 11.59 -11.94 20.73
C ARG A 189 12.78 -12.05 19.80
N SER A 190 13.12 -10.98 19.08
CA SER A 190 14.26 -10.95 18.15
C SER A 190 15.58 -10.49 18.80
N THR A 191 15.55 -9.97 20.03
CA THR A 191 16.73 -9.61 20.81
C THR A 191 17.01 -10.65 21.92
N PRO A 192 18.27 -10.98 22.20
CA PRO A 192 18.59 -11.82 23.37
C PRO A 192 18.06 -11.17 24.65
N PRO A 193 17.79 -11.93 25.71
CA PRO A 193 16.95 -11.49 26.84
C PRO A 193 17.44 -10.18 27.46
N VAL A 194 16.74 -9.12 27.14
CA VAL A 194 16.87 -7.86 27.84
C VAL A 194 15.84 -7.87 28.97
N THR A 195 16.29 -7.59 30.17
CA THR A 195 15.42 -7.47 31.35
C THR A 195 14.28 -6.51 31.06
N LEU A 196 13.05 -7.03 31.11
CA LEU A 196 11.82 -6.24 30.93
C LEU A 196 11.76 -5.22 32.07
N THR A 197 12.09 -3.98 31.82
CA THR A 197 11.66 -2.88 32.67
C THR A 197 10.15 -2.73 32.51
N PRO A 198 9.37 -2.69 33.62
CA PRO A 198 7.93 -2.45 33.55
C PRO A 198 7.67 -1.14 32.76
N LEU A 199 6.70 -1.18 31.86
CA LEU A 199 6.17 0.03 31.25
C LEU A 199 5.68 0.96 32.37
N ALA A 200 6.30 2.12 32.50
CA ALA A 200 5.64 3.24 33.16
C ALA A 200 4.43 3.59 32.28
N LEU A 201 3.25 3.33 32.82
CA LEU A 201 1.97 3.80 32.29
C LEU A 201 1.93 5.32 32.39
#